data_bce9d8d350074a0e03f4750d51b9ac53
#
_entry.id   bce9d8d350074a0e03f4750d51b9ac53
#
_cell.length_a   1.000
_cell.length_b   1.000
_cell.length_c   1.000
_cell.angle_alpha   90.00
_cell.angle_beta   90.00
_cell.angle_gamma   90.00
#
_symmetry.space_group_name_H-M   'P 1'
#
loop_
_entity.id
_entity.type
_entity.pdbx_description
1 polymer ?
#
loop_
_entity_poly.entity_id
_entity_poly.type
_entity_poly.pdbx_seq_one_letter_code
_entity_poly.pdbx_strand_id
1 'polypeptide(L)'
;MKSLLFFFRNRIKNPFRKIVDQYIRYKSRQLRRNGIHSYTYQDSDFVIHYHMGGKGPVLLFIHGFAMDALMNWADQLCLFSGHFTVIAPDLQWFGKSHSTREPVLATQREAIERLLHELKIDRLHVVGQSYGGFVAMELTLKNPGLVDKLCIANCPGSTFDDATLEPLISKNGVQHVGELFITHTPLDIRRLLYVSSFKKPYFPVFVLKQLHQLFFDQYHTQWRNMLYTLSGEKERIESLEPLKQCHAMVLWGEEDALFLKSEGEKFAKTIDCPFVTIPKTGHATQLDDAKAFNRELKRFFLSSM
;
A
#
# COMPACT_ATOMS: atom_id res chain seq x y z
N MET A 1 5.20 5.11 -11.03
CA MET A 1 5.62 4.35 -12.24
C MET A 1 6.34 5.18 -13.30
N LYS A 2 5.90 6.41 -13.65
CA LYS A 2 6.65 7.30 -14.57
C LYS A 2 8.12 7.49 -14.13
N SER A 3 8.37 7.66 -12.86
CA SER A 3 9.71 7.82 -12.26
C SER A 3 10.57 6.56 -12.43
N LEU A 4 9.98 5.37 -12.22
CA LEU A 4 10.66 4.08 -12.38
C LEU A 4 11.01 3.81 -13.86
N LEU A 5 10.04 4.00 -14.76
CA LEU A 5 10.25 3.85 -16.22
C LEU A 5 11.29 4.83 -16.78
N PHE A 6 11.24 6.10 -16.34
CA PHE A 6 12.23 7.11 -16.75
C PHE A 6 13.64 6.75 -16.29
N PHE A 7 13.79 6.26 -15.04
CA PHE A 7 15.06 5.81 -14.49
C PHE A 7 15.65 4.63 -15.30
N PHE A 8 14.83 3.64 -15.63
CA PHE A 8 15.27 2.48 -16.41
C PHE A 8 15.63 2.86 -17.84
N ARG A 9 14.82 3.68 -18.52
CA ARG A 9 15.07 4.11 -19.90
C ARG A 9 16.43 4.79 -20.09
N ASN A 10 16.88 5.55 -19.10
CA ASN A 10 18.12 6.31 -19.19
C ASN A 10 19.39 5.52 -18.78
N ARG A 11 19.24 4.30 -18.20
CA ARG A 11 20.37 3.52 -17.67
C ARG A 11 20.56 2.12 -18.27
N ILE A 12 19.78 1.70 -19.23
CA ILE A 12 19.85 0.37 -19.88
C ILE A 12 21.10 0.22 -20.80
N LYS A 13 22.21 0.87 -20.51
CA LYS A 13 23.45 0.68 -21.29
C LYS A 13 24.25 -0.57 -20.89
N ASN A 14 23.91 -1.22 -19.77
CA ASN A 14 24.56 -2.45 -19.30
C ASN A 14 23.55 -3.35 -18.56
N PRO A 15 23.02 -4.41 -19.20
CA PRO A 15 22.02 -5.30 -18.63
C PRO A 15 22.49 -6.14 -17.43
N PHE A 16 23.81 -6.25 -17.22
CA PHE A 16 24.37 -7.00 -16.09
C PHE A 16 24.44 -6.17 -14.79
N ARG A 17 24.17 -4.87 -14.83
CA ARG A 17 24.08 -4.08 -13.60
C ARG A 17 22.77 -4.35 -12.89
N LYS A 18 22.82 -4.42 -11.57
CA LYS A 18 21.64 -4.52 -10.67
C LYS A 18 20.84 -3.21 -10.71
N ILE A 19 20.01 -3.04 -11.77
CA ILE A 19 19.26 -1.81 -12.04
C ILE A 19 18.26 -1.51 -10.94
N VAL A 20 17.56 -2.55 -10.43
CA VAL A 20 16.60 -2.40 -9.35
C VAL A 20 17.28 -1.93 -8.07
N ASP A 21 18.44 -2.52 -7.71
CA ASP A 21 19.27 -2.05 -6.58
C ASP A 21 19.66 -0.57 -6.72
N GLN A 22 20.04 -0.13 -7.94
CA GLN A 22 20.37 1.28 -8.18
C GLN A 22 19.16 2.19 -7.98
N TYR A 23 17.98 1.74 -8.40
CA TYR A 23 16.74 2.49 -8.19
C TYR A 23 16.38 2.58 -6.69
N ILE A 24 16.48 1.47 -5.95
CA ILE A 24 16.30 1.44 -4.49
C ILE A 24 17.28 2.41 -3.81
N ARG A 25 18.56 2.38 -4.18
CA ARG A 25 19.56 3.32 -3.63
C ARG A 25 19.25 4.79 -3.99
N TYR A 26 18.74 5.03 -5.18
CA TYR A 26 18.31 6.37 -5.61
C TYR A 26 17.14 6.86 -4.73
N LYS A 27 16.08 6.06 -4.56
CA LYS A 27 14.94 6.38 -3.69
C LYS A 27 15.37 6.56 -2.22
N SER A 28 16.21 5.67 -1.70
CA SER A 28 16.76 5.80 -0.34
C SER A 28 17.58 7.08 -0.14
N ARG A 29 18.32 7.53 -1.17
CA ARG A 29 19.04 8.81 -1.13
C ARG A 29 18.07 9.99 -1.15
N GLN A 30 16.97 9.91 -1.92
CA GLN A 30 15.92 10.93 -1.91
C GLN A 30 15.32 11.07 -0.50
N LEU A 31 14.94 9.96 0.15
CA LEU A 31 14.43 9.98 1.53
C LEU A 31 15.40 10.68 2.46
N ARG A 32 16.68 10.25 2.49
CA ARG A 32 17.70 10.85 3.38
C ARG A 32 17.90 12.35 3.14
N ARG A 33 17.85 12.82 1.88
CA ARG A 33 17.95 14.26 1.55
C ARG A 33 16.76 15.08 2.08
N ASN A 34 15.62 14.43 2.32
CA ASN A 34 14.42 15.02 2.93
C ASN A 34 14.32 14.73 4.44
N GLY A 35 15.44 14.29 5.09
CA GLY A 35 15.47 14.03 6.52
C GLY A 35 14.68 12.77 6.95
N ILE A 36 14.42 11.86 6.01
CA ILE A 36 13.70 10.61 6.27
C ILE A 36 14.71 9.47 6.36
N HIS A 37 14.71 8.76 7.47
CA HIS A 37 15.62 7.67 7.75
C HIS A 37 14.88 6.34 7.90
N SER A 38 15.63 5.25 7.80
CA SER A 38 15.11 3.88 8.00
C SER A 38 15.46 3.42 9.40
N TYR A 39 14.49 2.77 10.04
CA TYR A 39 14.61 2.23 11.40
C TYR A 39 14.10 0.81 11.43
N THR A 40 14.39 0.11 12.53
CA THR A 40 13.83 -1.22 12.80
C THR A 40 13.41 -1.25 14.27
N TYR A 41 12.15 -1.58 14.51
CA TYR A 41 11.64 -2.00 15.82
C TYR A 41 11.67 -3.53 15.87
N GLN A 42 11.97 -4.08 17.05
CA GLN A 42 11.98 -5.52 17.27
C GLN A 42 11.53 -5.84 18.69
N ASP A 43 10.61 -6.79 18.80
CA ASP A 43 10.25 -7.46 20.06
C ASP A 43 10.28 -8.98 19.91
N SER A 44 9.58 -9.74 20.77
CA SER A 44 9.49 -11.20 20.72
C SER A 44 8.71 -11.72 19.51
N ASP A 45 7.75 -10.96 19.00
CA ASP A 45 6.77 -11.37 17.99
C ASP A 45 7.02 -10.72 16.63
N PHE A 46 7.56 -9.49 16.61
CA PHE A 46 7.63 -8.65 15.44
C PHE A 46 9.02 -8.09 15.18
N VAL A 47 9.44 -8.10 13.93
CA VAL A 47 10.49 -7.24 13.39
C VAL A 47 9.81 -6.31 12.40
N ILE A 48 9.84 -4.99 12.65
CA ILE A 48 9.16 -3.98 11.84
C ILE A 48 10.20 -2.99 11.31
N HIS A 49 10.48 -3.08 10.02
CA HIS A 49 11.27 -2.07 9.33
C HIS A 49 10.35 -0.93 8.89
N TYR A 50 10.78 0.32 9.08
CA TYR A 50 9.99 1.48 8.70
C TYR A 50 10.85 2.67 8.32
N HIS A 51 10.26 3.60 7.57
CA HIS A 51 10.84 4.89 7.24
C HIS A 51 10.13 5.98 8.04
N MET A 52 10.88 6.90 8.63
CA MET A 52 10.32 8.01 9.40
C MET A 52 11.16 9.28 9.24
N GLY A 53 10.49 10.44 9.21
CA GLY A 53 11.11 11.76 9.20
C GLY A 53 10.11 12.90 9.09
N GLY A 54 10.62 14.13 8.99
CA GLY A 54 9.77 15.33 8.97
C GLY A 54 9.40 15.82 10.37
N LYS A 55 8.49 16.80 10.43
CA LYS A 55 8.00 17.38 11.69
C LYS A 55 6.54 17.80 11.53
N GLY A 56 5.77 17.70 12.61
CA GLY A 56 4.35 18.05 12.64
C GLY A 56 3.48 16.87 13.05
N PRO A 57 2.15 16.94 12.82
CA PRO A 57 1.25 15.82 13.07
C PRO A 57 1.73 14.54 12.37
N VAL A 58 1.40 13.38 12.93
CA VAL A 58 1.83 12.11 12.33
C VAL A 58 0.96 11.76 11.14
N LEU A 59 1.60 11.35 10.03
CA LEU A 59 0.94 10.80 8.84
C LEU A 59 1.56 9.44 8.50
N LEU A 60 0.78 8.39 8.73
CA LEU A 60 1.14 6.99 8.49
C LEU A 60 0.72 6.57 7.08
N PHE A 61 1.65 5.95 6.34
CA PHE A 61 1.43 5.40 5.01
C PHE A 61 1.52 3.88 5.05
N ILE A 62 0.43 3.18 4.75
CA ILE A 62 0.33 1.71 4.75
C ILE A 62 0.23 1.24 3.30
N HIS A 63 1.23 0.49 2.84
CA HIS A 63 1.32 0.05 1.45
C HIS A 63 0.40 -1.14 1.14
N GLY A 64 0.11 -1.33 -0.15
CA GLY A 64 -0.66 -2.46 -0.66
C GLY A 64 0.14 -3.75 -0.72
N PHE A 65 -0.50 -4.78 -1.28
CA PHE A 65 0.07 -6.12 -1.38
C PHE A 65 1.08 -6.19 -2.54
N ALA A 66 2.25 -5.63 -2.36
CA ALA A 66 3.45 -5.87 -3.19
C ALA A 66 4.64 -5.00 -2.74
N MET A 67 5.86 -5.50 -2.91
CA MET A 67 7.11 -4.78 -2.65
C MET A 67 7.25 -4.34 -1.17
N ASP A 68 7.70 -3.11 -0.94
CA ASP A 68 7.91 -2.53 0.40
C ASP A 68 7.44 -1.07 0.47
N ALA A 69 7.54 -0.47 1.63
CA ALA A 69 7.13 0.92 1.87
C ALA A 69 7.93 1.92 1.02
N LEU A 70 9.24 1.68 0.81
CA LEU A 70 10.09 2.54 -0.02
C LEU A 70 9.61 2.60 -1.46
N MET A 71 9.30 1.43 -2.04
CA MET A 71 8.90 1.33 -3.45
C MET A 71 7.51 1.93 -3.68
N ASN A 72 6.64 1.83 -2.69
CA ASN A 72 5.28 2.34 -2.77
C ASN A 72 5.19 3.85 -2.46
N TRP A 73 5.93 4.36 -1.46
CA TRP A 73 5.64 5.64 -0.85
C TRP A 73 6.77 6.69 -0.91
N ALA A 74 7.94 6.40 -1.50
CA ALA A 74 9.07 7.33 -1.44
C ALA A 74 8.73 8.76 -1.92
N ASP A 75 7.91 8.91 -2.96
CA ASP A 75 7.54 10.23 -3.50
C ASP A 75 6.57 10.98 -2.57
N GLN A 76 5.65 10.25 -1.92
CA GLN A 76 4.73 10.78 -0.92
C GLN A 76 5.48 11.19 0.36
N LEU A 77 6.33 10.31 0.86
CA LEU A 77 7.13 10.60 2.06
C LEU A 77 7.95 11.86 1.90
N CYS A 78 8.69 12.01 0.78
CA CYS A 78 9.47 13.21 0.49
C CYS A 78 8.61 14.48 0.43
N LEU A 79 7.39 14.38 -0.12
CA LEU A 79 6.51 15.52 -0.27
C LEU A 79 5.87 15.97 1.05
N PHE A 80 5.41 14.98 1.84
CA PHE A 80 4.64 15.25 3.06
C PHE A 80 5.52 15.51 4.28
N SER A 81 6.82 15.13 4.27
CA SER A 81 7.75 15.40 5.37
C SER A 81 7.96 16.89 5.67
N GLY A 82 7.61 17.77 4.73
CA GLY A 82 7.62 19.22 4.98
C GLY A 82 6.49 19.73 5.89
N HIS A 83 5.45 18.92 6.12
CA HIS A 83 4.27 19.31 6.90
C HIS A 83 3.91 18.31 8.01
N PHE A 84 4.41 17.08 7.94
CA PHE A 84 4.06 15.96 8.81
C PHE A 84 5.30 15.23 9.27
N THR A 85 5.21 14.60 10.42
CA THR A 85 6.05 13.47 10.77
C THR A 85 5.50 12.27 9.99
N VAL A 86 6.16 11.92 8.88
CA VAL A 86 5.75 10.81 8.03
C VAL A 86 6.31 9.48 8.53
N ILE A 87 5.50 8.44 8.53
CA ILE A 87 5.88 7.08 8.91
C ILE A 87 5.36 6.11 7.83
N ALA A 88 6.22 5.19 7.38
CA ALA A 88 5.82 4.15 6.45
C ALA A 88 6.51 2.83 6.84
N PRO A 89 5.81 1.92 7.53
CA PRO A 89 6.31 0.58 7.81
C PRO A 89 6.20 -0.32 6.58
N ASP A 90 7.16 -1.25 6.46
CA ASP A 90 6.94 -2.45 5.68
C ASP A 90 5.93 -3.32 6.44
N LEU A 91 4.86 -3.75 5.78
CA LEU A 91 3.92 -4.71 6.35
C LEU A 91 4.63 -6.04 6.64
N GLN A 92 4.10 -6.83 7.57
CA GLN A 92 4.71 -8.12 7.92
C GLN A 92 4.77 -9.03 6.69
N TRP A 93 5.92 -9.71 6.53
CA TRP A 93 6.28 -10.54 5.38
C TRP A 93 6.46 -9.76 4.06
N PHE A 94 6.67 -8.44 4.15
CA PHE A 94 7.12 -7.60 3.04
C PHE A 94 8.41 -6.87 3.42
N GLY A 95 9.22 -6.56 2.40
CA GLY A 95 10.46 -5.81 2.62
C GLY A 95 11.38 -6.48 3.64
N LYS A 96 11.59 -5.85 4.77
CA LYS A 96 12.43 -6.35 5.87
C LYS A 96 11.63 -6.67 7.14
N SER A 97 10.31 -6.58 7.09
CA SER A 97 9.43 -6.89 8.21
C SER A 97 9.02 -8.36 8.21
N HIS A 98 8.98 -8.97 9.38
CA HIS A 98 8.50 -10.34 9.56
C HIS A 98 8.00 -10.57 10.98
N SER A 99 7.17 -11.61 11.16
CA SER A 99 6.58 -11.98 12.43
C SER A 99 6.59 -13.48 12.64
N THR A 100 6.56 -13.90 13.91
CA THR A 100 6.32 -15.28 14.34
C THR A 100 4.82 -15.60 14.49
N ARG A 101 3.95 -14.59 14.36
CA ARG A 101 2.49 -14.70 14.47
C ARG A 101 1.88 -15.27 13.19
N GLU A 102 0.60 -15.59 13.24
CA GLU A 102 -0.14 -16.05 12.05
C GLU A 102 -0.24 -14.95 10.97
N PRO A 103 -0.10 -15.29 9.69
CA PRO A 103 -0.18 -14.33 8.59
C PRO A 103 -1.64 -14.01 8.23
N VAL A 104 -2.24 -13.13 9.01
CA VAL A 104 -3.61 -12.63 8.85
C VAL A 104 -3.66 -11.10 8.96
N LEU A 105 -4.81 -10.49 8.63
CA LEU A 105 -4.99 -9.04 8.68
C LEU A 105 -4.75 -8.46 10.08
N ALA A 106 -5.25 -9.14 11.11
CA ALA A 106 -5.05 -8.73 12.51
C ALA A 106 -3.58 -8.59 12.90
N THR A 107 -2.71 -9.48 12.41
CA THR A 107 -1.26 -9.41 12.67
C THR A 107 -0.62 -8.14 12.06
N GLN A 108 -1.11 -7.67 10.92
CA GLN A 108 -0.64 -6.41 10.33
C GLN A 108 -1.03 -5.22 11.22
N ARG A 109 -2.26 -5.20 11.72
CA ARG A 109 -2.76 -4.18 12.64
C ARG A 109 -1.94 -4.19 13.94
N GLU A 110 -1.77 -5.35 14.56
CA GLU A 110 -1.00 -5.51 15.80
C GLU A 110 0.45 -5.02 15.66
N ALA A 111 1.12 -5.30 14.53
CA ALA A 111 2.45 -4.79 14.26
C ALA A 111 2.48 -3.26 14.22
N ILE A 112 1.49 -2.63 13.58
CA ILE A 112 1.38 -1.17 13.55
C ILE A 112 1.10 -0.61 14.95
N GLU A 113 0.20 -1.22 15.72
CA GLU A 113 -0.08 -0.80 17.10
C GLU A 113 1.16 -0.87 17.99
N ARG A 114 1.96 -1.95 17.89
CA ARG A 114 3.26 -2.07 18.58
C ARG A 114 4.22 -0.95 18.22
N LEU A 115 4.33 -0.66 16.92
CA LEU A 115 5.18 0.44 16.45
C LEU A 115 4.70 1.80 16.98
N LEU A 116 3.39 2.08 16.89
CA LEU A 116 2.82 3.34 17.40
C LEU A 116 3.02 3.49 18.91
N HIS A 117 2.84 2.43 19.67
CA HIS A 117 3.09 2.40 21.12
C HIS A 117 4.56 2.70 21.44
N GLU A 118 5.51 2.07 20.75
CA GLU A 118 6.94 2.32 20.91
C GLU A 118 7.30 3.79 20.62
N LEU A 119 6.71 4.35 19.57
CA LEU A 119 6.91 5.74 19.16
C LEU A 119 6.10 6.75 20.01
N LYS A 120 5.29 6.28 20.98
CA LYS A 120 4.41 7.08 21.83
C LYS A 120 3.46 7.97 21.04
N ILE A 121 2.85 7.38 20.01
CA ILE A 121 1.89 8.05 19.13
C ILE A 121 0.48 7.61 19.54
N ASP A 122 -0.31 8.57 19.99
CA ASP A 122 -1.69 8.41 20.44
C ASP A 122 -2.73 9.02 19.48
N ARG A 123 -2.26 9.77 18.48
CA ARG A 123 -3.10 10.41 17.48
C ARG A 123 -2.36 10.58 16.14
N LEU A 124 -3.01 10.23 15.02
CA LEU A 124 -2.38 10.28 13.70
C LEU A 124 -3.38 10.40 12.56
N HIS A 125 -2.87 10.72 11.38
CA HIS A 125 -3.56 10.58 10.11
C HIS A 125 -3.05 9.33 9.40
N VAL A 126 -3.90 8.69 8.56
CA VAL A 126 -3.56 7.44 7.88
C VAL A 126 -3.88 7.51 6.39
N VAL A 127 -2.98 7.00 5.57
CA VAL A 127 -3.22 6.64 4.17
C VAL A 127 -3.00 5.14 4.02
N GLY A 128 -4.03 4.39 3.64
CA GLY A 128 -3.93 2.96 3.31
C GLY A 128 -4.28 2.70 1.85
N GLN A 129 -3.45 1.94 1.12
CA GLN A 129 -3.70 1.61 -0.27
C GLN A 129 -3.94 0.12 -0.44
N SER A 130 -5.02 -0.28 -1.15
CA SER A 130 -5.31 -1.69 -1.43
C SER A 130 -5.34 -2.53 -0.15
N TYR A 131 -4.54 -3.57 -0.01
CA TYR A 131 -4.40 -4.36 1.21
C TYR A 131 -4.11 -3.48 2.44
N GLY A 132 -3.25 -2.45 2.28
CA GLY A 132 -3.00 -1.46 3.33
C GLY A 132 -4.23 -0.62 3.70
N GLY A 133 -5.21 -0.53 2.82
CA GLY A 133 -6.53 0.06 3.09
C GLY A 133 -7.36 -0.78 4.06
N PHE A 134 -7.35 -2.12 3.90
CA PHE A 134 -7.97 -3.02 4.88
C PHE A 134 -7.29 -2.92 6.25
N VAL A 135 -5.94 -2.85 6.27
CA VAL A 135 -5.18 -2.68 7.52
C VAL A 135 -5.51 -1.33 8.19
N ALA A 136 -5.58 -0.24 7.40
CA ALA A 136 -5.96 1.09 7.91
C ALA A 136 -7.38 1.12 8.47
N MET A 137 -8.31 0.46 7.78
CA MET A 137 -9.69 0.28 8.25
C MET A 137 -9.73 -0.46 9.58
N GLU A 138 -9.08 -1.62 9.69
CA GLU A 138 -9.06 -2.40 10.92
C GLU A 138 -8.39 -1.64 12.07
N LEU A 139 -7.27 -0.95 11.81
CA LEU A 139 -6.61 -0.09 12.80
C LEU A 139 -7.58 0.96 13.37
N THR A 140 -8.35 1.61 12.50
CA THR A 140 -9.33 2.63 12.90
C THR A 140 -10.49 2.04 13.69
N LEU A 141 -11.02 0.88 13.27
CA LEU A 141 -12.13 0.20 13.92
C LEU A 141 -11.77 -0.29 15.34
N LYS A 142 -10.55 -0.80 15.51
CA LYS A 142 -10.11 -1.38 16.80
C LYS A 142 -9.55 -0.33 17.76
N ASN A 143 -9.25 0.88 17.27
CA ASN A 143 -8.69 1.98 18.07
C ASN A 143 -9.50 3.28 17.86
N PRO A 144 -10.74 3.36 18.36
CA PRO A 144 -11.55 4.56 18.22
C PRO A 144 -10.84 5.80 18.80
N GLY A 145 -10.80 6.90 18.01
CA GLY A 145 -10.14 8.15 18.40
C GLY A 145 -8.63 8.22 18.10
N LEU A 146 -7.98 7.12 17.71
CA LEU A 146 -6.57 7.12 17.29
C LEU A 146 -6.38 7.85 15.95
N VAL A 147 -7.28 7.63 14.99
CA VAL A 147 -7.17 8.15 13.63
C VAL A 147 -8.04 9.39 13.44
N ASP A 148 -7.41 10.54 13.17
CA ASP A 148 -8.11 11.80 12.89
C ASP A 148 -8.64 11.88 11.46
N LYS A 149 -7.72 11.71 10.49
CA LYS A 149 -8.05 11.73 9.05
C LYS A 149 -7.60 10.42 8.43
N LEU A 150 -8.50 9.80 7.67
CA LEU A 150 -8.29 8.51 7.02
C LEU A 150 -8.49 8.62 5.52
N CYS A 151 -7.46 8.34 4.72
CA CYS A 151 -7.59 8.15 3.29
C CYS A 151 -7.44 6.66 2.95
N ILE A 152 -8.50 6.07 2.40
CA ILE A 152 -8.48 4.70 1.88
C ILE A 152 -8.42 4.78 0.35
N ALA A 153 -7.33 4.27 -0.22
CA ALA A 153 -7.08 4.33 -1.66
C ALA A 153 -7.21 2.95 -2.31
N ASN A 154 -8.02 2.83 -3.37
CA ASN A 154 -8.20 1.60 -4.14
C ASN A 154 -8.47 0.35 -3.28
N CYS A 155 -9.34 0.48 -2.28
CA CYS A 155 -9.72 -0.60 -1.37
C CYS A 155 -11.22 -0.53 -1.07
N PRO A 156 -11.98 -1.61 -1.33
CA PRO A 156 -13.43 -1.65 -1.11
C PRO A 156 -13.82 -1.80 0.38
N GLY A 157 -12.84 -1.95 1.28
CA GLY A 157 -13.07 -2.01 2.72
C GLY A 157 -14.09 -3.06 3.12
N SER A 158 -15.06 -2.69 3.96
CA SER A 158 -16.10 -3.59 4.46
C SER A 158 -17.09 -4.07 3.40
N THR A 159 -17.11 -3.45 2.21
CA THR A 159 -18.00 -3.87 1.11
C THR A 159 -17.32 -4.86 0.15
N PHE A 160 -16.11 -5.29 0.46
CA PHE A 160 -15.38 -6.28 -0.33
C PHE A 160 -16.20 -7.57 -0.51
N ASP A 161 -16.25 -8.06 -1.76
CA ASP A 161 -16.93 -9.29 -2.12
C ASP A 161 -16.11 -10.02 -3.18
N ASP A 162 -15.68 -11.24 -2.89
CA ASP A 162 -14.90 -12.07 -3.82
C ASP A 162 -15.63 -12.32 -5.14
N ALA A 163 -16.98 -12.36 -5.13
CA ALA A 163 -17.77 -12.54 -6.33
C ALA A 163 -17.55 -11.41 -7.37
N THR A 164 -17.19 -10.20 -6.94
CA THR A 164 -16.88 -9.08 -7.85
C THR A 164 -15.57 -9.28 -8.60
N LEU A 165 -14.71 -10.19 -8.14
CA LEU A 165 -13.42 -10.52 -8.74
C LEU A 165 -13.49 -11.65 -9.77
N GLU A 166 -14.64 -12.34 -9.89
CA GLU A 166 -14.81 -13.47 -10.80
C GLU A 166 -14.44 -13.16 -12.26
N PRO A 167 -14.82 -12.01 -12.85
CA PRO A 167 -14.39 -11.65 -14.20
C PRO A 167 -12.88 -11.52 -14.35
N LEU A 168 -12.19 -11.04 -13.30
CA LEU A 168 -10.72 -10.91 -13.28
C LEU A 168 -10.06 -12.28 -13.15
N ILE A 169 -10.57 -13.13 -12.27
CA ILE A 169 -10.13 -14.52 -12.04
C ILE A 169 -10.20 -15.30 -13.35
N SER A 170 -11.38 -15.34 -13.98
CA SER A 170 -11.65 -16.03 -15.22
C SER A 170 -10.76 -15.53 -16.37
N LYS A 171 -10.66 -14.19 -16.54
CA LYS A 171 -9.83 -13.58 -17.60
C LYS A 171 -8.36 -13.95 -17.48
N ASN A 172 -7.85 -14.15 -16.27
CA ASN A 172 -6.44 -14.46 -16.02
C ASN A 172 -6.16 -15.97 -15.86
N GLY A 173 -7.19 -16.82 -15.92
CA GLY A 173 -7.07 -18.28 -15.81
C GLY A 173 -6.53 -18.73 -14.45
N VAL A 174 -6.87 -18.03 -13.38
CA VAL A 174 -6.51 -18.35 -11.99
C VAL A 174 -7.73 -18.86 -11.23
N GLN A 175 -7.55 -19.57 -10.13
CA GLN A 175 -8.66 -20.08 -9.31
C GLN A 175 -9.06 -19.11 -8.20
N HIS A 176 -8.14 -18.22 -7.81
CA HIS A 176 -8.36 -17.21 -6.79
C HIS A 176 -7.57 -15.95 -7.13
N VAL A 177 -8.11 -14.76 -6.84
CA VAL A 177 -7.45 -13.47 -7.11
C VAL A 177 -6.07 -13.36 -6.46
N GLY A 178 -5.87 -13.99 -5.31
CA GLY A 178 -4.57 -14.06 -4.62
C GLY A 178 -3.44 -14.62 -5.49
N GLU A 179 -3.74 -15.51 -6.45
CA GLU A 179 -2.74 -16.06 -7.37
C GLU A 179 -2.15 -15.02 -8.33
N LEU A 180 -2.82 -13.87 -8.52
CA LEU A 180 -2.28 -12.76 -9.30
C LEU A 180 -1.15 -12.04 -8.55
N PHE A 181 -1.16 -12.10 -7.22
CA PHE A 181 -0.20 -11.43 -6.35
C PHE A 181 0.93 -12.34 -5.88
N ILE A 182 0.67 -13.67 -5.78
CA ILE A 182 1.67 -14.67 -5.41
C ILE A 182 2.43 -15.08 -6.67
N THR A 183 3.50 -14.34 -6.98
CA THR A 183 4.28 -14.54 -8.20
C THR A 183 5.35 -15.61 -7.98
N HIS A 184 5.30 -16.69 -8.76
CA HIS A 184 6.29 -17.80 -8.71
C HIS A 184 7.40 -17.60 -9.73
N THR A 185 7.15 -16.81 -10.77
CA THR A 185 8.11 -16.56 -11.84
C THR A 185 8.25 -15.05 -12.12
N PRO A 186 9.37 -14.63 -12.69
CA PRO A 186 9.53 -13.24 -13.12
C PRO A 186 8.44 -12.75 -14.11
N LEU A 187 7.84 -13.65 -14.88
CA LEU A 187 6.80 -13.29 -15.84
C LEU A 187 5.44 -13.04 -15.16
N ASP A 188 5.18 -13.64 -14.00
CA ASP A 188 3.98 -13.37 -13.23
C ASP A 188 3.94 -11.92 -12.75
N ILE A 189 5.11 -11.32 -12.46
CA ILE A 189 5.20 -9.89 -12.13
C ILE A 189 4.69 -9.02 -13.28
N ARG A 190 4.92 -9.42 -14.54
CA ARG A 190 4.38 -8.68 -15.70
C ARG A 190 2.86 -8.69 -15.69
N ARG A 191 2.25 -9.84 -15.38
CA ARG A 191 0.80 -9.98 -15.24
C ARG A 191 0.29 -9.07 -14.11
N LEU A 192 0.91 -9.13 -12.92
CA LEU A 192 0.58 -8.27 -11.78
C LEU A 192 0.65 -6.78 -12.15
N LEU A 193 1.73 -6.34 -12.80
CA LEU A 193 1.88 -4.96 -13.25
C LEU A 193 0.80 -4.53 -14.26
N TYR A 194 0.37 -5.46 -15.12
CA TYR A 194 -0.67 -5.17 -16.12
C TYR A 194 -2.06 -5.04 -15.50
N VAL A 195 -2.34 -5.80 -14.43
CA VAL A 195 -3.61 -5.69 -13.70
C VAL A 195 -3.63 -4.44 -12.84
N SER A 196 -2.47 -4.10 -12.22
CA SER A 196 -2.38 -3.01 -11.24
C SER A 196 -2.21 -1.62 -11.86
N SER A 197 -1.82 -1.52 -13.14
CA SER A 197 -1.44 -0.24 -13.73
C SER A 197 -2.24 0.11 -14.97
N PHE A 198 -2.61 1.38 -15.09
CA PHE A 198 -3.27 1.90 -16.29
C PHE A 198 -2.37 1.80 -17.53
N LYS A 199 -1.12 2.26 -17.42
CA LYS A 199 -0.19 2.35 -18.57
C LYS A 199 0.51 1.05 -18.96
N LYS A 200 0.29 -0.04 -18.24
CA LYS A 200 0.84 -1.37 -18.52
C LYS A 200 2.34 -1.31 -18.83
N PRO A 201 3.21 -1.01 -17.83
CA PRO A 201 4.62 -0.80 -18.06
C PRO A 201 5.29 -2.07 -18.59
N TYR A 202 6.13 -1.91 -19.60
CA TYR A 202 6.97 -2.98 -20.08
C TYR A 202 8.35 -2.92 -19.41
N PHE A 203 8.72 -4.01 -18.75
CA PHE A 203 10.06 -4.22 -18.22
C PHE A 203 10.72 -5.42 -18.93
N PRO A 204 12.02 -5.30 -19.33
CA PRO A 204 12.80 -6.43 -19.80
C PRO A 204 12.86 -7.55 -18.75
N VAL A 205 12.96 -8.82 -19.20
CA VAL A 205 12.94 -9.99 -18.31
C VAL A 205 14.01 -9.94 -17.22
N PHE A 206 15.19 -9.40 -17.50
CA PHE A 206 16.25 -9.27 -16.50
C PHE A 206 15.87 -8.30 -15.34
N VAL A 207 15.05 -7.27 -15.60
CA VAL A 207 14.51 -6.38 -14.57
C VAL A 207 13.46 -7.13 -13.75
N LEU A 208 12.58 -7.88 -14.41
CA LEU A 208 11.57 -8.71 -13.72
C LEU A 208 12.23 -9.76 -12.83
N LYS A 209 13.34 -10.38 -13.26
CA LYS A 209 14.13 -11.32 -12.44
C LYS A 209 14.67 -10.64 -11.18
N GLN A 210 15.20 -9.41 -11.29
CA GLN A 210 15.68 -8.67 -10.11
C GLN A 210 14.54 -8.27 -9.16
N LEU A 211 13.40 -7.84 -9.70
CA LEU A 211 12.21 -7.55 -8.88
C LEU A 211 11.73 -8.82 -8.16
N HIS A 212 11.66 -9.95 -8.86
CA HIS A 212 11.26 -11.23 -8.28
C HIS A 212 12.17 -11.60 -7.11
N GLN A 213 13.48 -11.65 -7.33
CA GLN A 213 14.46 -12.01 -6.30
C GLN A 213 14.45 -11.09 -5.07
N LEU A 214 14.16 -9.80 -5.25
CA LEU A 214 14.20 -8.83 -4.17
C LEU A 214 12.89 -8.74 -3.38
N PHE A 215 11.73 -8.98 -4.01
CA PHE A 215 10.45 -8.67 -3.41
C PHE A 215 9.42 -9.80 -3.45
N PHE A 216 9.63 -10.84 -4.24
CA PHE A 216 8.57 -11.82 -4.50
C PHE A 216 8.99 -13.29 -4.31
N ASP A 217 10.26 -13.57 -4.05
CA ASP A 217 10.81 -14.94 -3.91
C ASP A 217 10.80 -15.41 -2.44
N GLN A 218 9.94 -14.84 -1.60
CA GLN A 218 9.84 -15.15 -0.19
C GLN A 218 8.37 -15.15 0.24
N TYR A 219 8.07 -15.80 1.36
CA TYR A 219 6.79 -15.70 2.08
C TYR A 219 5.53 -16.09 1.29
N HIS A 220 5.63 -16.94 0.24
CA HIS A 220 4.48 -17.34 -0.57
C HIS A 220 3.35 -17.97 0.26
N THR A 221 3.69 -18.80 1.26
CA THR A 221 2.72 -19.41 2.17
C THR A 221 2.01 -18.38 3.01
N GLN A 222 2.75 -17.42 3.58
CA GLN A 222 2.18 -16.34 4.38
C GLN A 222 1.27 -15.45 3.54
N TRP A 223 1.72 -15.07 2.34
CA TRP A 223 0.92 -14.26 1.42
C TRP A 223 -0.36 -14.96 0.97
N ARG A 224 -0.27 -16.28 0.71
CA ARG A 224 -1.47 -17.07 0.41
C ARG A 224 -2.46 -16.98 1.58
N ASN A 225 -2.02 -17.23 2.80
CA ASN A 225 -2.89 -17.19 3.97
C ASN A 225 -3.54 -15.81 4.13
N MET A 226 -2.76 -14.72 4.07
CA MET A 226 -3.26 -13.34 4.15
C MET A 226 -4.34 -13.02 3.13
N LEU A 227 -4.19 -13.45 1.88
CA LEU A 227 -5.13 -13.16 0.80
C LEU A 227 -6.37 -14.04 0.83
N TYR A 228 -6.23 -15.32 1.23
CA TYR A 228 -7.34 -16.27 1.27
C TYR A 228 -8.22 -16.11 2.52
N THR A 229 -7.71 -15.48 3.57
CA THR A 229 -8.51 -15.17 4.78
C THR A 229 -9.20 -13.82 4.70
N LEU A 230 -8.85 -12.97 3.71
CA LEU A 230 -9.31 -11.58 3.67
C LEU A 230 -10.84 -11.44 3.56
N SER A 231 -11.50 -12.29 2.78
CA SER A 231 -12.97 -12.27 2.63
C SER A 231 -13.72 -12.54 3.93
N GLY A 232 -13.18 -13.40 4.79
CA GLY A 232 -13.74 -13.70 6.10
C GLY A 232 -13.59 -12.57 7.13
N GLU A 233 -12.70 -11.60 6.89
CA GLU A 233 -12.47 -10.50 7.84
C GLU A 233 -13.66 -9.54 7.94
N LYS A 234 -14.45 -9.37 6.87
CA LYS A 234 -15.66 -8.51 6.91
C LYS A 234 -16.70 -8.99 7.93
N GLU A 235 -16.78 -10.30 8.15
CA GLU A 235 -17.74 -10.91 9.10
C GLU A 235 -17.38 -10.59 10.56
N ARG A 236 -16.15 -10.14 10.82
CA ARG A 236 -15.65 -9.75 12.15
C ARG A 236 -15.89 -8.28 12.47
N ILE A 237 -16.47 -7.51 11.53
CA ILE A 237 -16.75 -6.09 11.72
C ILE A 237 -18.06 -5.95 12.49
N GLU A 238 -17.96 -5.58 13.76
CA GLU A 238 -19.13 -5.39 14.64
C GLU A 238 -19.83 -4.05 14.37
N SER A 239 -19.07 -3.00 14.04
CA SER A 239 -19.58 -1.66 13.79
C SER A 239 -18.65 -0.86 12.89
N LEU A 240 -19.23 -0.05 12.00
CA LEU A 240 -18.50 0.91 11.16
C LEU A 240 -18.48 2.33 11.77
N GLU A 241 -19.03 2.51 12.96
CA GLU A 241 -19.13 3.81 13.62
C GLU A 241 -17.79 4.53 13.79
N PRO A 242 -16.67 3.87 14.16
CA PRO A 242 -15.37 4.55 14.23
C PRO A 242 -14.89 5.13 12.89
N LEU A 243 -15.25 4.50 11.76
CA LEU A 243 -14.92 5.04 10.42
C LEU A 243 -15.75 6.28 10.07
N LYS A 244 -17.01 6.34 10.50
CA LYS A 244 -17.89 7.49 10.29
C LYS A 244 -17.53 8.67 11.20
N GLN A 245 -16.95 8.41 12.36
CA GLN A 245 -16.51 9.42 13.30
C GLN A 245 -15.16 10.04 12.93
N CYS A 246 -14.30 9.35 12.21
CA CYS A 246 -13.09 9.94 11.68
C CYS A 246 -13.36 10.73 10.40
N HIS A 247 -12.57 11.76 10.12
CA HIS A 247 -12.64 12.47 8.84
C HIS A 247 -12.07 11.59 7.74
N ALA A 248 -12.93 10.87 7.01
CA ALA A 248 -12.52 9.89 6.00
C ALA A 248 -12.64 10.42 4.56
N MET A 249 -11.87 9.83 3.64
CA MET A 249 -11.96 9.98 2.19
C MET A 249 -11.63 8.65 1.53
N VAL A 250 -12.41 8.25 0.53
CA VAL A 250 -12.07 7.14 -0.39
C VAL A 250 -11.55 7.70 -1.69
N LEU A 251 -10.34 7.29 -2.09
CA LEU A 251 -9.68 7.74 -3.31
C LEU A 251 -9.48 6.57 -4.28
N TRP A 252 -9.71 6.76 -5.58
CA TRP A 252 -9.75 5.67 -6.54
C TRP A 252 -9.12 6.00 -7.89
N GLY A 253 -8.44 5.03 -8.49
CA GLY A 253 -8.05 5.09 -9.89
C GLY A 253 -9.26 4.76 -10.78
N GLU A 254 -9.61 5.65 -11.69
CA GLU A 254 -10.83 5.53 -12.50
C GLU A 254 -10.84 4.27 -13.37
N GLU A 255 -9.66 3.80 -13.79
CA GLU A 255 -9.46 2.61 -14.60
C GLU A 255 -8.84 1.45 -13.79
N ASP A 256 -9.17 1.35 -12.50
CA ASP A 256 -8.79 0.20 -11.67
C ASP A 256 -9.41 -1.08 -12.25
N ALA A 257 -8.55 -2.00 -12.67
CA ALA A 257 -8.96 -3.27 -13.24
C ALA A 257 -9.01 -4.41 -12.21
N LEU A 258 -8.57 -4.15 -10.97
CA LEU A 258 -8.59 -5.11 -9.87
C LEU A 258 -9.87 -4.96 -9.05
N PHE A 259 -10.12 -3.76 -8.54
CA PHE A 259 -11.35 -3.41 -7.83
C PHE A 259 -12.11 -2.37 -8.65
N LEU A 260 -13.38 -2.65 -8.96
CA LEU A 260 -14.20 -1.75 -9.76
C LEU A 260 -14.48 -0.45 -9.00
N LYS A 261 -14.51 0.66 -9.73
CA LYS A 261 -14.85 1.98 -9.18
C LYS A 261 -16.15 1.97 -8.36
N SER A 262 -17.15 1.21 -8.81
CA SER A 262 -18.43 1.07 -8.13
C SER A 262 -18.33 0.47 -6.72
N GLU A 263 -17.31 -0.34 -6.45
CA GLU A 263 -17.07 -0.88 -5.11
C GLU A 263 -16.55 0.20 -4.17
N GLY A 264 -15.64 1.07 -4.66
CA GLY A 264 -15.19 2.24 -3.91
C GLY A 264 -16.30 3.25 -3.63
N GLU A 265 -17.19 3.50 -4.62
CA GLU A 265 -18.38 4.33 -4.44
C GLU A 265 -19.34 3.76 -3.38
N LYS A 266 -19.58 2.44 -3.45
CA LYS A 266 -20.40 1.74 -2.46
C LYS A 266 -19.78 1.84 -1.06
N PHE A 267 -18.49 1.63 -0.92
CA PHE A 267 -17.80 1.73 0.37
C PHE A 267 -17.85 3.16 0.92
N ALA A 268 -17.50 4.17 0.12
CA ALA A 268 -17.57 5.57 0.53
C ALA A 268 -18.97 5.96 1.03
N LYS A 269 -20.01 5.54 0.31
CA LYS A 269 -21.40 5.73 0.72
C LYS A 269 -21.74 5.02 2.04
N THR A 270 -21.20 3.82 2.27
CA THR A 270 -21.44 3.04 3.48
C THR A 270 -20.86 3.72 4.73
N ILE A 271 -19.71 4.38 4.61
CA ILE A 271 -19.07 5.09 5.72
C ILE A 271 -19.32 6.60 5.69
N ASP A 272 -20.20 7.08 4.82
CA ASP A 272 -20.62 8.49 4.67
C ASP A 272 -19.45 9.46 4.48
N CYS A 273 -18.60 9.21 3.47
CA CYS A 273 -17.44 10.04 3.19
C CYS A 273 -17.30 10.39 1.70
N PRO A 274 -16.51 11.45 1.36
CA PRO A 274 -16.20 11.81 -0.02
C PRO A 274 -15.55 10.66 -0.80
N PHE A 275 -15.99 10.46 -2.04
CA PHE A 275 -15.38 9.60 -3.04
C PHE A 275 -14.68 10.44 -4.11
N VAL A 276 -13.38 10.25 -4.27
CA VAL A 276 -12.54 11.01 -5.20
C VAL A 276 -11.91 10.08 -6.22
N THR A 277 -12.03 10.38 -7.52
CA THR A 277 -11.41 9.59 -8.58
C THR A 277 -10.25 10.32 -9.26
N ILE A 278 -9.26 9.58 -9.72
CA ILE A 278 -8.15 10.10 -10.51
C ILE A 278 -8.19 9.45 -11.89
N PRO A 279 -8.46 10.21 -12.97
CA PRO A 279 -8.55 9.68 -14.32
C PRO A 279 -7.19 9.17 -14.81
N LYS A 280 -7.22 8.18 -15.73
CA LYS A 280 -6.02 7.57 -16.34
C LYS A 280 -5.06 6.96 -15.32
N THR A 281 -5.60 6.38 -14.27
CA THR A 281 -4.86 5.62 -13.26
C THR A 281 -5.59 4.30 -12.94
N GLY A 282 -4.82 3.25 -12.72
CA GLY A 282 -5.31 1.93 -12.32
C GLY A 282 -5.25 1.73 -10.80
N HIS A 283 -5.10 0.49 -10.39
CA HIS A 283 -5.06 0.09 -8.98
C HIS A 283 -3.91 0.71 -8.19
N ALA A 284 -2.73 0.84 -8.79
CA ALA A 284 -1.58 1.50 -8.16
C ALA A 284 -1.57 3.01 -8.46
N THR A 285 -2.65 3.71 -8.10
CA THR A 285 -2.90 5.13 -8.42
C THR A 285 -1.76 6.04 -8.00
N GLN A 286 -1.16 5.81 -6.81
CA GLN A 286 -0.02 6.57 -6.29
C GLN A 286 1.25 6.42 -7.14
N LEU A 287 1.36 5.33 -7.92
CA LEU A 287 2.48 5.08 -8.82
C LEU A 287 2.18 5.48 -10.27
N ASP A 288 0.94 5.38 -10.71
CA ASP A 288 0.50 5.73 -12.06
C ASP A 288 0.53 7.25 -12.30
N ASP A 289 -0.03 8.03 -11.36
CA ASP A 289 0.04 9.48 -11.36
C ASP A 289 0.26 10.04 -9.94
N ALA A 290 1.51 9.96 -9.48
CA ALA A 290 1.90 10.48 -8.17
C ALA A 290 1.57 11.96 -7.98
N LYS A 291 1.56 12.78 -9.05
CA LYS A 291 1.23 14.22 -8.95
C LYS A 291 -0.24 14.43 -8.63
N ALA A 292 -1.13 13.75 -9.36
CA ALA A 292 -2.57 13.84 -9.12
C ALA A 292 -2.92 13.25 -7.74
N PHE A 293 -2.40 12.07 -7.42
CA PHE A 293 -2.58 11.44 -6.12
C PHE A 293 -2.17 12.37 -4.96
N ASN A 294 -0.96 12.93 -5.05
CA ASN A 294 -0.42 13.83 -4.05
C ASN A 294 -1.22 15.13 -3.93
N ARG A 295 -1.80 15.64 -5.02
CA ARG A 295 -2.66 16.83 -5.00
C ARG A 295 -3.93 16.57 -4.19
N GLU A 296 -4.58 15.42 -4.40
CA GLU A 296 -5.80 15.08 -3.66
C GLU A 296 -5.49 14.83 -2.17
N LEU A 297 -4.38 14.12 -1.86
CA LEU A 297 -3.94 13.98 -0.46
C LEU A 297 -3.63 15.33 0.20
N LYS A 298 -2.97 16.28 -0.50
CA LYS A 298 -2.70 17.61 0.04
C LYS A 298 -3.99 18.35 0.33
N ARG A 299 -4.96 18.32 -0.57
CA ARG A 299 -6.28 18.95 -0.34
C ARG A 299 -6.93 18.38 0.90
N PHE A 300 -6.86 17.06 1.08
CA PHE A 300 -7.50 16.39 2.21
C PHE A 300 -6.77 16.62 3.53
N PHE A 301 -5.47 16.43 3.61
CA PHE A 301 -4.72 16.48 4.86
C PHE A 301 -4.35 17.90 5.30
N LEU A 302 -4.15 18.84 4.36
CA LEU A 302 -3.76 20.23 4.66
C LEU A 302 -4.94 21.21 4.66
N SER A 303 -6.17 20.77 4.31
CA SER A 303 -7.36 21.60 4.51
C SER A 303 -7.57 21.82 6.01
N SER A 304 -7.74 23.07 6.42
CA SER A 304 -8.24 23.41 7.77
C SER A 304 -9.59 22.72 7.97
N MET A 305 -9.76 22.10 9.11
CA MET A 305 -11.08 21.63 9.53
C MET A 305 -12.01 22.79 9.73
#